data_a797b5578d413830e8312917e4a16fa3
#
_entry.id   a797b5578d413830e8312917e4a16fa3
#
_cell.length_a   1.000
_cell.length_b   1.000
_cell.length_c   1.000
_cell.angle_alpha   90.00
_cell.angle_beta   90.00
_cell.angle_gamma   90.00
#
_symmetry.space_group_name_H-M   'P 1'
#
loop_
_entity.id
_entity.type
_entity.pdbx_description
1 polymer ?
#
loop_
_entity_poly.entity_id
_entity_poly.type
_entity_poly.pdbx_seq_one_letter_code
_entity_poly.pdbx_strand_id
1 'polypeptide(L)'
;MLLEVSIKNFAIIEQVSLNFENGMTILSGETGAGKSIIIDAMNLMLGARATTDVIRHGAAKAEIEGLFSFENSRALEQILLEQGIEVADELIIRREILQNGRSVSRVNGQMVNLSVLKQIGQYLVDIHGQHDQEELMKSQHHIRLLDSFGEDEFWSLKDRYQTTFDAYRDLRKRVLEKQKNEQEHKARIEMLEYQIAEIEAADLKAGEDIQLNQERDKLLNHKQIADTLTNAYALLDNEDFSSLNNLRSAMSDLQSLEEFDPDYKQLSSSLTEAYYVVEDVTKRLSDVVDNLDFDGNRLMQLESRLDLLNTITKKYGGTVDDVLDYFSKISEEYNLLTGNDLSGDDLEVQLKNLEKDLVERAGQLSQSRHELAVVLEDIIRQELQDLYMEKARFQVRFTKGKFNREGNETVEFYISTNPGEDFKPLVKVASGGELSRLMLAIKSAFARKEGKTSIVFDEVDTGVSGRVAQAIAQKIYKIGQYGQVLAISHLPQVIAIADYQFFIEKISDEHSTVSRVRLLTKEERIEEIAKMLAGDKITDAARNQAKELVEKG
;
A
#
# COMPACT_ATOMS: atom_id res chain seq x y z
N MET A 1 11.73 -33.35 -2.13
CA MET A 1 12.92 -33.79 -2.89
C MET A 1 12.64 -33.64 -4.38
N LEU A 2 13.59 -33.15 -5.18
CA LEU A 2 13.51 -33.15 -6.64
C LEU A 2 13.85 -34.55 -7.15
N LEU A 3 12.92 -35.20 -7.84
CA LEU A 3 13.10 -36.58 -8.38
C LEU A 3 13.61 -36.54 -9.81
N GLU A 4 13.02 -35.67 -10.66
CA GLU A 4 13.37 -35.57 -12.06
C GLU A 4 13.25 -34.13 -12.56
N VAL A 5 14.14 -33.75 -13.47
CA VAL A 5 14.02 -32.51 -14.26
C VAL A 5 14.14 -32.85 -15.73
N SER A 6 13.15 -32.47 -16.53
CA SER A 6 13.15 -32.57 -17.97
C SER A 6 13.18 -31.16 -18.61
N ILE A 7 14.16 -30.92 -19.47
CA ILE A 7 14.38 -29.64 -20.13
C ILE A 7 14.37 -29.88 -21.64
N LYS A 8 13.56 -29.11 -22.39
CA LYS A 8 13.47 -29.20 -23.85
C LYS A 8 13.54 -27.83 -24.50
N ASN A 9 14.34 -27.73 -25.55
CA ASN A 9 14.50 -26.52 -26.38
C ASN A 9 14.89 -25.27 -25.57
N PHE A 10 15.80 -25.40 -24.63
CA PHE A 10 16.22 -24.35 -23.72
C PHE A 10 17.69 -23.98 -23.97
N ALA A 11 17.97 -22.77 -24.39
CA ALA A 11 19.30 -22.26 -24.76
C ALA A 11 20.04 -23.26 -25.70
N ILE A 12 21.15 -23.84 -25.26
CA ILE A 12 21.91 -24.84 -26.02
C ILE A 12 21.44 -26.28 -25.74
N ILE A 13 20.46 -26.48 -24.86
CA ILE A 13 19.90 -27.79 -24.53
C ILE A 13 18.75 -28.09 -25.53
N GLU A 14 18.87 -29.19 -26.27
CA GLU A 14 17.80 -29.69 -27.14
C GLU A 14 16.79 -30.51 -26.29
N GLN A 15 17.29 -31.52 -25.60
CA GLN A 15 16.52 -32.34 -24.66
C GLN A 15 17.46 -32.98 -23.64
N VAL A 16 17.13 -32.81 -22.35
CA VAL A 16 17.83 -33.45 -21.23
C VAL A 16 16.79 -33.89 -20.20
N SER A 17 16.94 -35.08 -19.67
CA SER A 17 16.23 -35.58 -18.49
C SER A 17 17.25 -36.06 -17.46
N LEU A 18 17.10 -35.57 -16.22
CA LEU A 18 17.98 -35.85 -15.10
C LEU A 18 17.16 -36.46 -13.96
N ASN A 19 17.53 -37.66 -13.51
CA ASN A 19 16.97 -38.28 -12.32
C ASN A 19 17.90 -38.08 -11.16
N PHE A 20 17.36 -37.62 -10.03
CA PHE A 20 18.12 -37.29 -8.84
C PHE A 20 17.75 -38.24 -7.69
N GLU A 21 18.73 -38.55 -6.88
CA GLU A 21 18.60 -39.33 -5.67
C GLU A 21 18.83 -38.48 -4.43
N ASN A 22 18.61 -39.06 -3.25
CA ASN A 22 18.99 -38.43 -1.98
C ASN A 22 20.51 -38.26 -1.86
N GLY A 23 20.95 -37.27 -1.09
CA GLY A 23 22.36 -37.00 -0.88
C GLY A 23 22.88 -35.87 -1.75
N MET A 24 24.18 -35.86 -2.02
CA MET A 24 24.85 -34.81 -2.76
C MET A 24 25.09 -35.22 -4.21
N THR A 25 24.45 -34.51 -5.14
CA THR A 25 24.68 -34.62 -6.59
C THR A 25 25.48 -33.43 -7.10
N ILE A 26 26.53 -33.70 -7.87
CA ILE A 26 27.36 -32.65 -8.49
C ILE A 26 27.19 -32.62 -10.01
N LEU A 27 27.12 -31.41 -10.55
CA LEU A 27 27.16 -31.14 -11.98
C LEU A 27 28.58 -30.67 -12.34
N SER A 28 29.32 -31.50 -13.12
CA SER A 28 30.67 -31.19 -13.60
C SER A 28 30.72 -31.11 -15.10
N GLY A 29 31.82 -30.61 -15.67
CA GLY A 29 32.00 -30.48 -17.13
C GLY A 29 32.70 -29.20 -17.52
N GLU A 30 32.90 -28.99 -18.82
CA GLU A 30 33.61 -27.84 -19.36
C GLU A 30 32.90 -26.50 -19.07
N THR A 31 33.70 -25.42 -18.99
CA THR A 31 33.15 -24.05 -18.84
C THR A 31 32.32 -23.71 -20.08
N GLY A 32 31.07 -23.24 -19.88
CA GLY A 32 30.16 -22.96 -21.00
C GLY A 32 29.44 -24.19 -21.61
N ALA A 33 29.60 -25.38 -21.04
CA ALA A 33 28.90 -26.60 -21.51
C ALA A 33 27.40 -26.64 -21.12
N GLY A 34 26.91 -25.70 -20.32
CA GLY A 34 25.50 -25.65 -19.96
C GLY A 34 25.19 -25.96 -18.48
N LYS A 35 26.19 -26.01 -17.60
CA LYS A 35 25.97 -26.25 -16.15
C LYS A 35 25.01 -25.22 -15.54
N SER A 36 25.29 -23.94 -15.63
CA SER A 36 24.44 -22.85 -15.12
C SER A 36 23.09 -22.80 -15.84
N ILE A 37 23.04 -23.22 -17.13
CA ILE A 37 21.79 -23.26 -17.91
C ILE A 37 20.77 -24.23 -17.28
N ILE A 38 21.23 -25.34 -16.67
CA ILE A 38 20.33 -26.27 -15.95
C ILE A 38 19.75 -25.58 -14.70
N ILE A 39 20.57 -24.81 -13.96
CA ILE A 39 20.07 -24.06 -12.80
C ILE A 39 19.14 -22.92 -13.25
N ASP A 40 19.44 -22.22 -14.34
CA ASP A 40 18.55 -21.22 -14.90
C ASP A 40 17.19 -21.80 -15.29
N ALA A 41 17.19 -23.00 -15.88
CA ALA A 41 15.96 -23.71 -16.19
C ALA A 41 15.18 -24.06 -14.91
N MET A 42 15.85 -24.54 -13.85
CA MET A 42 15.23 -24.81 -12.55
C MET A 42 14.67 -23.55 -11.92
N ASN A 43 15.41 -22.44 -11.93
CA ASN A 43 14.93 -21.14 -11.47
C ASN A 43 13.65 -20.71 -12.20
N LEU A 44 13.63 -20.84 -13.50
CA LEU A 44 12.46 -20.52 -14.29
C LEU A 44 11.27 -21.44 -13.96
N MET A 45 11.51 -22.71 -13.77
CA MET A 45 10.48 -23.68 -13.37
C MET A 45 9.86 -23.30 -12.02
N LEU A 46 10.64 -22.77 -11.09
CA LEU A 46 10.22 -22.37 -9.75
C LEU A 46 9.64 -20.94 -9.68
N GLY A 47 9.45 -20.26 -10.81
CA GLY A 47 8.72 -19.00 -10.86
C GLY A 47 9.56 -17.73 -11.10
N ALA A 48 10.83 -17.87 -11.50
CA ALA A 48 11.61 -16.72 -11.98
C ALA A 48 11.02 -16.14 -13.28
N ARG A 49 11.31 -14.86 -13.56
CA ARG A 49 10.85 -14.23 -14.81
C ARG A 49 11.59 -14.80 -16.02
N ALA A 50 10.86 -15.15 -17.06
CA ALA A 50 11.42 -15.66 -18.31
C ALA A 50 11.51 -14.56 -19.37
N THR A 51 12.59 -14.57 -20.15
CA THR A 51 12.75 -13.83 -21.40
C THR A 51 12.68 -14.81 -22.58
N THR A 52 12.41 -14.32 -23.78
CA THR A 52 12.37 -15.17 -24.99
C THR A 52 13.73 -15.69 -25.42
N ASP A 53 14.80 -15.07 -24.92
CA ASP A 53 16.19 -15.41 -25.25
C ASP A 53 16.61 -16.80 -24.75
N VAL A 54 15.86 -17.35 -23.77
CA VAL A 54 16.09 -18.72 -23.28
C VAL A 54 15.58 -19.80 -24.23
N ILE A 55 14.79 -19.45 -25.25
CA ILE A 55 14.28 -20.42 -26.23
C ILE A 55 15.40 -20.75 -27.21
N ARG A 56 15.65 -22.05 -27.43
CA ARG A 56 16.61 -22.54 -28.42
C ARG A 56 16.30 -21.97 -29.80
N HIS A 57 17.32 -21.51 -30.49
CA HIS A 57 17.19 -20.97 -31.83
C HIS A 57 16.48 -21.98 -32.78
N GLY A 58 15.43 -21.54 -33.46
CA GLY A 58 14.62 -22.38 -34.34
C GLY A 58 13.48 -23.14 -33.67
N ALA A 59 13.39 -23.13 -32.31
CA ALA A 59 12.29 -23.79 -31.61
C ALA A 59 11.12 -22.82 -31.34
N ALA A 60 9.88 -23.30 -31.37
CA ALA A 60 8.68 -22.51 -31.13
C ALA A 60 8.45 -22.21 -29.65
N LYS A 61 8.97 -23.04 -28.77
CA LYS A 61 8.85 -22.93 -27.31
C LYS A 61 9.98 -23.65 -26.60
N ALA A 62 10.26 -23.22 -25.35
CA ALA A 62 11.03 -23.99 -24.38
C ALA A 62 10.07 -24.62 -23.37
N GLU A 63 10.39 -25.84 -22.92
CA GLU A 63 9.62 -26.57 -21.92
C GLU A 63 10.55 -27.02 -20.78
N ILE A 64 10.10 -26.83 -19.56
CA ILE A 64 10.80 -27.28 -18.36
C ILE A 64 9.76 -27.97 -17.48
N GLU A 65 10.08 -29.17 -17.02
CA GLU A 65 9.21 -29.97 -16.16
C GLU A 65 10.03 -30.56 -15.02
N GLY A 66 9.51 -30.50 -13.81
CA GLY A 66 10.12 -31.08 -12.62
C GLY A 66 9.12 -31.92 -11.85
N LEU A 67 9.57 -33.09 -11.41
CA LEU A 67 8.85 -33.97 -10.51
C LEU A 67 9.46 -33.85 -9.12
N PHE A 68 8.62 -33.56 -8.13
CA PHE A 68 9.01 -33.39 -6.74
C PHE A 68 8.24 -34.37 -5.86
N SER A 69 8.93 -34.98 -4.89
CA SER A 69 8.32 -35.60 -3.72
C SER A 69 8.46 -34.65 -2.54
N PHE A 70 7.41 -34.47 -1.76
CA PHE A 70 7.46 -33.66 -0.54
C PHE A 70 6.73 -34.35 0.60
N GLU A 71 7.30 -34.28 1.79
CA GLU A 71 6.72 -34.83 3.00
C GLU A 71 6.46 -33.70 4.00
N ASN A 72 5.27 -33.71 4.63
CA ASN A 72 4.93 -32.94 5.84
C ASN A 72 5.10 -31.39 5.78
N SER A 73 4.88 -30.76 4.64
CA SER A 73 4.87 -29.30 4.57
C SER A 73 3.44 -28.74 4.63
N ARG A 74 2.90 -28.57 5.85
CA ARG A 74 1.55 -27.99 6.06
C ARG A 74 1.35 -26.66 5.32
N ALA A 75 2.39 -25.84 5.26
CA ALA A 75 2.32 -24.56 4.57
C ALA A 75 2.18 -24.73 3.04
N LEU A 76 2.89 -25.69 2.44
CA LEU A 76 2.75 -26.01 1.02
C LEU A 76 1.37 -26.62 0.72
N GLU A 77 0.92 -27.57 1.55
CA GLU A 77 -0.41 -28.18 1.45
C GLU A 77 -1.53 -27.13 1.49
N GLN A 78 -1.44 -26.16 2.40
CA GLN A 78 -2.42 -25.08 2.49
C GLN A 78 -2.45 -24.23 1.21
N ILE A 79 -1.29 -23.87 0.66
CA ILE A 79 -1.21 -23.12 -0.60
C ILE A 79 -1.85 -23.91 -1.76
N LEU A 80 -1.57 -25.22 -1.84
CA LEU A 80 -2.15 -26.07 -2.88
C LEU A 80 -3.67 -26.15 -2.74
N LEU A 81 -4.19 -26.33 -1.54
CA LEU A 81 -5.64 -26.36 -1.26
C LEU A 81 -6.32 -25.02 -1.59
N GLU A 82 -5.72 -23.90 -1.21
CA GLU A 82 -6.26 -22.55 -1.53
C GLU A 82 -6.35 -22.30 -3.04
N GLN A 83 -5.48 -22.92 -3.81
CA GLN A 83 -5.51 -22.84 -5.28
C GLN A 83 -6.35 -23.96 -5.93
N GLY A 84 -6.96 -24.85 -5.14
CA GLY A 84 -7.74 -25.98 -5.63
C GLY A 84 -6.90 -27.05 -6.30
N ILE A 85 -5.60 -27.12 -5.99
CA ILE A 85 -4.68 -28.15 -6.50
C ILE A 85 -4.74 -29.36 -5.60
N GLU A 86 -4.88 -30.55 -6.19
CA GLU A 86 -4.89 -31.81 -5.43
C GLU A 86 -3.54 -32.03 -4.74
N VAL A 87 -3.60 -32.30 -3.43
CA VAL A 87 -2.42 -32.64 -2.63
C VAL A 87 -2.14 -34.12 -2.80
N ALA A 88 -1.02 -34.43 -3.41
CA ALA A 88 -0.51 -35.80 -3.61
C ALA A 88 0.93 -35.89 -3.09
N ASP A 89 1.44 -37.12 -2.92
CA ASP A 89 2.83 -37.33 -2.46
C ASP A 89 3.87 -36.81 -3.46
N GLU A 90 3.46 -36.63 -4.71
CA GLU A 90 4.28 -36.10 -5.79
C GLU A 90 3.64 -34.82 -6.38
N LEU A 91 4.48 -33.88 -6.75
CA LEU A 91 4.10 -32.61 -7.38
C LEU A 91 4.83 -32.44 -8.71
N ILE A 92 4.07 -32.29 -9.78
CA ILE A 92 4.61 -32.00 -11.13
C ILE A 92 4.47 -30.50 -11.38
N ILE A 93 5.61 -29.85 -11.62
CA ILE A 93 5.65 -28.46 -12.08
C ILE A 93 6.09 -28.44 -13.51
N ARG A 94 5.29 -27.84 -14.41
CA ARG A 94 5.62 -27.65 -15.81
C ARG A 94 5.51 -26.20 -16.21
N ARG A 95 6.52 -25.73 -16.93
CA ARG A 95 6.55 -24.39 -17.48
C ARG A 95 6.89 -24.40 -18.97
N GLU A 96 6.09 -23.69 -19.74
CA GLU A 96 6.28 -23.48 -21.18
C GLU A 96 6.52 -21.99 -21.44
N ILE A 97 7.54 -21.67 -22.22
CA ILE A 97 7.90 -20.31 -22.62
C ILE A 97 7.77 -20.24 -24.14
N LEU A 98 6.90 -19.37 -24.64
CA LEU A 98 6.57 -19.25 -26.06
C LEU A 98 7.31 -18.07 -26.68
N GLN A 99 7.62 -18.15 -27.99
CA GLN A 99 8.31 -17.07 -28.74
C GLN A 99 7.57 -15.72 -28.69
N ASN A 100 6.26 -15.69 -28.48
CA ASN A 100 5.48 -14.47 -28.35
C ASN A 100 5.59 -13.79 -26.95
N GLY A 101 6.50 -14.24 -26.10
CA GLY A 101 6.73 -13.73 -24.75
C GLY A 101 5.74 -14.23 -23.69
N ARG A 102 4.74 -15.03 -24.07
CA ARG A 102 3.84 -15.66 -23.10
C ARG A 102 4.49 -16.86 -22.44
N SER A 103 4.26 -17.02 -21.14
CA SER A 103 4.62 -18.25 -20.44
C SER A 103 3.39 -18.87 -19.76
N VAL A 104 3.33 -20.21 -19.79
CA VAL A 104 2.26 -20.99 -19.18
C VAL A 104 2.88 -21.85 -18.10
N SER A 105 2.34 -21.78 -16.90
CA SER A 105 2.79 -22.59 -15.74
C SER A 105 1.67 -23.51 -15.30
N ARG A 106 2.00 -24.75 -15.02
CA ARG A 106 1.07 -25.76 -14.49
C ARG A 106 1.66 -26.45 -13.28
N VAL A 107 0.80 -26.75 -12.33
CA VAL A 107 1.10 -27.57 -11.15
C VAL A 107 0.08 -28.69 -11.11
N ASN A 108 0.52 -29.97 -11.15
CA ASN A 108 -0.34 -31.15 -11.31
C ASN A 108 -1.36 -31.00 -12.45
N GLY A 109 -0.91 -30.41 -13.59
CA GLY A 109 -1.76 -30.19 -14.77
C GLY A 109 -2.64 -28.91 -14.70
N GLN A 110 -2.87 -28.33 -13.53
CA GLN A 110 -3.68 -27.13 -13.35
C GLN A 110 -2.87 -25.85 -13.64
N MET A 111 -3.45 -24.93 -14.38
CA MET A 111 -2.79 -23.64 -14.67
C MET A 111 -2.73 -22.77 -13.44
N VAL A 112 -1.54 -22.22 -13.16
CA VAL A 112 -1.29 -21.30 -12.06
C VAL A 112 -0.63 -20.02 -12.58
N ASN A 113 -0.84 -18.92 -11.87
CA ASN A 113 -0.11 -17.69 -12.15
C ASN A 113 1.31 -17.73 -11.60
N LEU A 114 2.17 -16.80 -12.05
CA LEU A 114 3.58 -16.77 -11.69
C LEU A 114 3.82 -16.53 -10.19
N SER A 115 2.94 -15.79 -9.53
CA SER A 115 3.08 -15.49 -8.09
C SER A 115 2.81 -16.73 -7.24
N VAL A 116 1.81 -17.53 -7.60
CA VAL A 116 1.50 -18.81 -6.95
C VAL A 116 2.63 -19.81 -7.21
N LEU A 117 3.11 -19.89 -8.47
CA LEU A 117 4.25 -20.75 -8.78
C LEU A 117 5.49 -20.41 -7.95
N LYS A 118 5.78 -19.11 -7.78
CA LYS A 118 6.90 -18.65 -6.95
C LYS A 118 6.71 -19.01 -5.47
N GLN A 119 5.49 -18.90 -4.95
CA GLN A 119 5.18 -19.31 -3.57
C GLN A 119 5.38 -20.81 -3.38
N ILE A 120 4.91 -21.64 -4.28
CA ILE A 120 5.11 -23.10 -4.24
C ILE A 120 6.61 -23.42 -4.33
N GLY A 121 7.31 -22.82 -5.29
CA GLY A 121 8.73 -23.08 -5.54
C GLY A 121 9.63 -22.81 -4.34
N GLN A 122 9.31 -21.82 -3.53
CA GLN A 122 10.05 -21.47 -2.30
C GLN A 122 10.05 -22.58 -1.24
N TYR A 123 9.04 -23.46 -1.26
CA TYR A 123 8.97 -24.61 -0.34
C TYR A 123 9.62 -25.87 -0.89
N LEU A 124 9.93 -25.93 -2.20
CA LEU A 124 10.46 -27.14 -2.85
C LEU A 124 11.97 -27.10 -3.00
N VAL A 125 12.53 -26.01 -3.46
CA VAL A 125 13.96 -25.87 -3.74
C VAL A 125 14.47 -24.52 -3.29
N ASP A 126 15.63 -24.51 -2.67
CA ASP A 126 16.39 -23.30 -2.34
C ASP A 126 17.62 -23.22 -3.26
N ILE A 127 17.64 -22.27 -4.18
CA ILE A 127 18.73 -22.13 -5.16
C ILE A 127 19.68 -21.04 -4.71
N HIS A 128 20.97 -21.36 -4.60
CA HIS A 128 22.05 -20.44 -4.21
C HIS A 128 23.00 -20.22 -5.37
N GLY A 129 22.87 -19.10 -6.06
CA GLY A 129 23.73 -18.65 -7.14
C GLY A 129 23.97 -17.14 -7.09
N GLN A 130 24.67 -16.63 -8.09
CA GLN A 130 24.98 -15.18 -8.19
C GLN A 130 23.75 -14.26 -8.18
N HIS A 131 22.55 -14.78 -8.41
CA HIS A 131 21.32 -13.99 -8.57
C HIS A 131 20.31 -14.16 -7.44
N ASP A 132 20.48 -15.13 -6.52
CA ASP A 132 19.47 -15.51 -5.53
C ASP A 132 19.83 -15.25 -4.06
N GLN A 133 20.64 -14.29 -3.79
CA GLN A 133 20.90 -13.82 -2.41
C GLN A 133 19.69 -13.16 -1.74
N GLU A 134 18.46 -13.31 -2.33
CA GLU A 134 17.35 -12.43 -2.00
C GLU A 134 16.72 -12.61 -0.61
N GLU A 135 16.59 -13.81 -0.06
CA GLU A 135 15.88 -13.96 1.22
C GLU A 135 16.73 -13.53 2.43
N LEU A 136 17.98 -13.99 2.50
CA LEU A 136 18.90 -13.58 3.57
C LEU A 136 19.31 -12.11 3.47
N MET A 137 19.26 -11.52 2.26
CA MET A 137 19.56 -10.12 2.03
C MET A 137 18.36 -9.19 2.24
N LYS A 138 17.18 -9.71 2.63
CA LYS A 138 16.01 -8.91 2.99
C LYS A 138 15.82 -8.91 4.50
N SER A 139 16.11 -7.81 5.17
CA SER A 139 15.99 -7.68 6.62
C SER A 139 14.59 -8.04 7.15
N GLN A 140 13.54 -7.83 6.35
CA GLN A 140 12.16 -8.20 6.71
C GLN A 140 11.93 -9.72 6.88
N HIS A 141 12.83 -10.57 6.35
CA HIS A 141 12.74 -12.02 6.48
C HIS A 141 13.53 -12.57 7.69
N HIS A 142 14.45 -11.78 8.25
CA HIS A 142 15.32 -12.22 9.34
C HIS A 142 14.55 -12.65 10.58
N ILE A 143 13.41 -12.02 10.88
CA ILE A 143 12.56 -12.42 12.00
C ILE A 143 11.98 -13.83 11.81
N ARG A 144 11.58 -14.19 10.59
CA ARG A 144 11.05 -15.54 10.28
C ARG A 144 12.15 -16.59 10.32
N LEU A 145 13.32 -16.22 9.83
CA LEU A 145 14.49 -17.08 9.89
C LEU A 145 14.88 -17.38 11.34
N LEU A 146 14.91 -16.37 12.22
CA LEU A 146 15.14 -16.58 13.64
C LEU A 146 14.04 -17.48 14.25
N ASP A 147 12.76 -17.19 13.95
CA ASP A 147 11.62 -17.94 14.46
C ASP A 147 11.65 -19.42 14.03
N SER A 148 12.28 -19.79 12.90
CA SER A 148 12.41 -21.18 12.44
C SER A 148 13.25 -22.06 13.39
N PHE A 149 14.06 -21.46 14.26
CA PHE A 149 14.77 -22.16 15.32
C PHE A 149 13.90 -22.48 16.53
N GLY A 150 12.69 -21.89 16.60
CA GLY A 150 11.73 -22.12 17.67
C GLY A 150 11.22 -23.56 17.70
N GLU A 151 11.07 -24.10 18.91
CA GLU A 151 10.44 -25.39 19.18
C GLU A 151 8.93 -25.20 19.46
N ASP A 152 8.22 -26.27 19.76
CA ASP A 152 6.76 -26.26 19.96
C ASP A 152 6.29 -25.21 20.98
N GLU A 153 7.07 -24.98 22.04
CA GLU A 153 6.78 -23.97 23.05
C GLU A 153 6.80 -22.53 22.46
N PHE A 154 7.81 -22.22 21.66
CA PHE A 154 7.90 -20.93 20.96
C PHE A 154 6.72 -20.71 20.02
N TRP A 155 6.37 -21.73 19.23
CA TRP A 155 5.24 -21.63 18.29
C TRP A 155 3.91 -21.45 19.02
N SER A 156 3.74 -22.11 20.18
CA SER A 156 2.58 -21.91 21.04
C SER A 156 2.49 -20.46 21.58
N LEU A 157 3.63 -19.88 21.99
CA LEU A 157 3.68 -18.46 22.41
C LEU A 157 3.32 -17.52 21.25
N LYS A 158 3.87 -17.79 20.07
CA LYS A 158 3.60 -16.98 18.86
C LYS A 158 2.13 -17.04 18.45
N ASP A 159 1.52 -18.22 18.47
CA ASP A 159 0.09 -18.39 18.13
C ASP A 159 -0.82 -17.64 19.12
N ARG A 160 -0.53 -17.74 20.42
CA ARG A 160 -1.26 -16.98 21.46
C ARG A 160 -1.13 -15.47 21.25
N TYR A 161 0.07 -14.99 20.90
CA TYR A 161 0.29 -13.60 20.59
C TYR A 161 -0.53 -13.17 19.37
N GLN A 162 -0.48 -13.93 18.28
CA GLN A 162 -1.19 -13.63 17.04
C GLN A 162 -2.71 -13.58 17.25
N THR A 163 -3.26 -14.52 18.00
CA THR A 163 -4.68 -14.56 18.36
C THR A 163 -5.07 -13.29 19.14
N THR A 164 -4.24 -12.90 20.12
CA THR A 164 -4.50 -11.67 20.92
C THR A 164 -4.36 -10.41 20.08
N PHE A 165 -3.38 -10.36 19.16
CA PHE A 165 -3.18 -9.24 18.25
C PHE A 165 -4.35 -9.06 17.27
N ASP A 166 -4.84 -10.16 16.70
CA ASP A 166 -5.99 -10.11 15.79
C ASP A 166 -7.25 -9.63 16.52
N ALA A 167 -7.50 -10.11 17.75
CA ALA A 167 -8.59 -9.63 18.60
C ALA A 167 -8.45 -8.14 18.97
N TYR A 168 -7.24 -7.71 19.35
CA TYR A 168 -6.95 -6.30 19.63
C TYR A 168 -7.16 -5.40 18.41
N ARG A 169 -6.68 -5.80 17.24
CA ARG A 169 -6.84 -5.07 15.98
C ARG A 169 -8.31 -4.87 15.62
N ASP A 170 -9.10 -5.94 15.74
CA ASP A 170 -10.52 -5.93 15.39
C ASP A 170 -11.34 -5.11 16.39
N LEU A 171 -11.04 -5.22 17.68
CA LEU A 171 -11.69 -4.39 18.70
C LEU A 171 -11.32 -2.91 18.56
N ARG A 172 -10.04 -2.63 18.31
CA ARG A 172 -9.56 -1.26 18.07
C ARG A 172 -10.25 -0.60 16.87
N LYS A 173 -10.45 -1.37 15.80
CA LYS A 173 -11.19 -0.88 14.62
C LYS A 173 -12.62 -0.49 14.99
N ARG A 174 -13.33 -1.33 15.75
CA ARG A 174 -14.69 -1.05 16.23
C ARG A 174 -14.75 0.19 17.13
N VAL A 175 -13.80 0.34 18.04
CA VAL A 175 -13.72 1.53 18.93
C VAL A 175 -13.49 2.80 18.11
N LEU A 176 -12.58 2.78 17.12
CA LEU A 176 -12.32 3.93 16.25
C LEU A 176 -13.53 4.30 15.38
N GLU A 177 -14.22 3.31 14.83
CA GLU A 177 -15.46 3.53 14.06
C GLU A 177 -16.56 4.14 14.95
N LYS A 178 -16.70 3.64 16.19
CA LYS A 178 -17.63 4.19 17.17
C LYS A 178 -17.30 5.64 17.53
N GLN A 179 -16.05 5.91 17.90
CA GLN A 179 -15.60 7.28 18.22
C GLN A 179 -15.80 8.26 17.07
N LYS A 180 -15.55 7.81 15.83
CA LYS A 180 -15.83 8.63 14.65
C LYS A 180 -17.31 8.93 14.49
N ASN A 181 -18.17 7.91 14.64
CA ASN A 181 -19.63 8.09 14.58
C ASN A 181 -20.12 9.00 15.70
N GLU A 182 -19.62 8.85 16.92
CA GLU A 182 -19.96 9.73 18.05
C GLU A 182 -19.56 11.19 17.82
N GLN A 183 -18.37 11.42 17.22
CA GLN A 183 -17.96 12.78 16.85
C GLN A 183 -18.82 13.37 15.74
N GLU A 184 -19.17 12.59 14.73
CA GLU A 184 -20.09 13.02 13.66
C GLU A 184 -21.50 13.31 14.23
N HIS A 185 -22.02 12.47 15.13
CA HIS A 185 -23.27 12.68 15.83
C HIS A 185 -23.24 13.95 16.69
N LYS A 186 -22.19 14.14 17.47
CA LYS A 186 -22.04 15.33 18.32
C LYS A 186 -21.98 16.62 17.50
N ALA A 187 -21.19 16.64 16.45
CA ALA A 187 -21.10 17.78 15.52
C ALA A 187 -22.47 18.05 14.84
N ARG A 188 -23.22 16.98 14.50
CA ARG A 188 -24.54 17.13 13.93
C ARG A 188 -25.54 17.71 14.93
N ILE A 189 -25.51 17.24 16.18
CA ILE A 189 -26.35 17.77 17.28
C ILE A 189 -26.05 19.26 17.50
N GLU A 190 -24.78 19.65 17.64
CA GLU A 190 -24.37 21.06 17.81
C GLU A 190 -24.84 21.94 16.64
N MET A 191 -24.75 21.43 15.42
CA MET A 191 -25.23 22.14 14.23
C MET A 191 -26.76 22.31 14.25
N LEU A 192 -27.50 21.26 14.57
CA LEU A 192 -28.96 21.30 14.65
C LEU A 192 -29.42 22.24 15.77
N GLU A 193 -28.78 22.20 16.93
CA GLU A 193 -29.06 23.08 18.07
C GLU A 193 -28.87 24.56 17.68
N TYR A 194 -27.79 24.89 17.01
CA TYR A 194 -27.57 26.24 16.49
C TYR A 194 -28.65 26.69 15.52
N GLN A 195 -29.02 25.82 14.54
CA GLN A 195 -30.03 26.12 13.53
C GLN A 195 -31.42 26.31 14.15
N ILE A 196 -31.78 25.42 15.07
CA ILE A 196 -33.07 25.50 15.82
C ILE A 196 -33.13 26.83 16.58
N ALA A 197 -32.11 27.15 17.37
CA ALA A 197 -32.06 28.38 18.15
C ALA A 197 -32.15 29.65 17.26
N GLU A 198 -31.48 29.66 16.11
CA GLU A 198 -31.51 30.80 15.19
C GLU A 198 -32.91 30.98 14.57
N ILE A 199 -33.59 29.92 14.18
CA ILE A 199 -34.95 29.98 13.61
C ILE A 199 -35.96 30.36 14.69
N GLU A 200 -35.87 29.78 15.91
CA GLU A 200 -36.73 30.17 17.04
C GLU A 200 -36.60 31.64 17.41
N ALA A 201 -35.37 32.16 17.46
CA ALA A 201 -35.11 33.57 17.74
C ALA A 201 -35.72 34.53 16.70
N ALA A 202 -35.92 34.04 15.48
CA ALA A 202 -36.57 34.83 14.45
C ALA A 202 -38.11 34.95 14.60
N ASP A 203 -38.74 34.15 15.44
CA ASP A 203 -40.20 34.15 15.73
C ASP A 203 -41.06 34.26 14.45
N LEU A 204 -40.87 33.26 13.56
CA LEU A 204 -41.52 33.25 12.25
C LEU A 204 -42.99 32.88 12.32
N LYS A 205 -43.83 33.55 11.53
CA LYS A 205 -45.24 33.24 11.38
C LYS A 205 -45.57 32.90 9.93
N ALA A 206 -46.35 31.85 9.73
CA ALA A 206 -46.77 31.40 8.41
C ALA A 206 -47.41 32.54 7.60
N GLY A 207 -46.94 32.77 6.39
CA GLY A 207 -47.41 33.82 5.49
C GLY A 207 -47.08 35.27 5.90
N GLU A 208 -46.24 35.49 6.94
CA GLU A 208 -45.85 36.81 7.43
C GLU A 208 -45.13 37.64 6.32
N ASP A 209 -44.28 37.01 5.58
CA ASP A 209 -43.53 37.61 4.47
C ASP A 209 -44.45 38.21 3.39
N ILE A 210 -45.53 37.50 3.05
CA ILE A 210 -46.52 37.94 2.07
C ILE A 210 -47.29 39.14 2.61
N GLN A 211 -47.72 39.08 3.86
CA GLN A 211 -48.48 40.16 4.48
C GLN A 211 -47.66 41.46 4.61
N LEU A 212 -46.40 41.32 5.08
CA LEU A 212 -45.52 42.48 5.25
C LEU A 212 -45.12 43.09 3.91
N ASN A 213 -44.89 42.31 2.87
CA ASN A 213 -44.62 42.84 1.53
C ASN A 213 -45.83 43.61 0.98
N GLN A 214 -47.06 43.11 1.16
CA GLN A 214 -48.24 43.83 0.75
C GLN A 214 -48.44 45.15 1.51
N GLU A 215 -48.15 45.18 2.81
CA GLU A 215 -48.22 46.38 3.64
C GLU A 215 -47.11 47.37 3.23
N ARG A 216 -45.91 46.91 3.01
CA ARG A 216 -44.78 47.76 2.52
C ARG A 216 -45.13 48.42 1.19
N ASP A 217 -45.64 47.66 0.22
CA ASP A 217 -45.96 48.16 -1.11
C ASP A 217 -47.04 49.26 -1.04
N LYS A 218 -48.05 49.09 -0.14
CA LYS A 218 -49.03 50.14 0.13
C LYS A 218 -48.37 51.40 0.70
N LEU A 219 -47.52 51.26 1.72
CA LEU A 219 -46.85 52.41 2.34
C LEU A 219 -45.86 53.09 1.39
N LEU A 220 -45.16 52.35 0.55
CA LEU A 220 -44.27 52.93 -0.49
C LEU A 220 -45.07 53.72 -1.50
N ASN A 221 -46.24 53.27 -1.94
CA ASN A 221 -47.12 54.02 -2.82
C ASN A 221 -47.64 55.29 -2.15
N HIS A 222 -48.05 55.21 -0.87
CA HIS A 222 -48.45 56.40 -0.09
C HIS A 222 -47.28 57.41 0.05
N LYS A 223 -46.07 56.93 0.33
CA LYS A 223 -44.85 57.77 0.37
C LYS A 223 -44.60 58.46 -0.94
N GLN A 224 -44.66 57.76 -2.07
CA GLN A 224 -44.44 58.31 -3.38
C GLN A 224 -45.47 59.40 -3.70
N ILE A 225 -46.77 59.22 -3.33
CA ILE A 225 -47.82 60.21 -3.48
C ILE A 225 -47.51 61.44 -2.61
N ALA A 226 -47.17 61.18 -1.31
CA ALA A 226 -46.86 62.28 -0.39
C ALA A 226 -45.67 63.13 -0.87
N ASP A 227 -44.55 62.44 -1.23
CA ASP A 227 -43.33 63.10 -1.73
C ASP A 227 -43.63 63.95 -3.02
N THR A 228 -44.44 63.34 -3.93
CA THR A 228 -44.80 64.04 -5.21
C THR A 228 -45.64 65.29 -4.98
N LEU A 229 -46.68 65.19 -4.12
CA LEU A 229 -47.56 66.31 -3.81
C LEU A 229 -46.86 67.40 -3.02
N THR A 230 -46.02 66.99 -2.04
CA THR A 230 -45.20 67.96 -1.27
C THR A 230 -44.22 68.69 -2.19
N ASN A 231 -43.60 67.97 -3.12
CA ASN A 231 -42.69 68.61 -4.09
C ASN A 231 -43.41 69.56 -5.04
N ALA A 232 -44.61 69.15 -5.52
CA ALA A 232 -45.44 70.05 -6.36
C ALA A 232 -45.86 71.30 -5.60
N TYR A 233 -46.29 71.21 -4.35
CA TYR A 233 -46.63 72.29 -3.49
C TYR A 233 -45.41 73.23 -3.27
N ALA A 234 -44.24 72.70 -2.93
CA ALA A 234 -43.00 73.45 -2.71
C ALA A 234 -42.55 74.25 -3.97
N LEU A 235 -42.79 73.69 -5.18
CA LEU A 235 -42.50 74.41 -6.42
C LEU A 235 -43.42 75.60 -6.66
N LEU A 236 -44.69 75.58 -6.18
CA LEU A 236 -45.68 76.64 -6.34
C LEU A 236 -45.57 77.68 -5.23
N ASP A 237 -45.37 77.26 -3.98
CA ASP A 237 -45.30 78.10 -2.80
C ASP A 237 -44.19 77.68 -1.81
N ASN A 238 -42.99 78.27 -2.04
CA ASN A 238 -41.83 78.10 -1.16
C ASN A 238 -41.36 79.47 -0.67
N GLU A 239 -40.83 79.50 0.57
CA GLU A 239 -40.35 80.77 1.19
C GLU A 239 -39.32 81.52 0.35
N ASP A 240 -38.46 80.82 -0.38
CA ASP A 240 -37.34 81.41 -1.14
C ASP A 240 -37.67 81.69 -2.63
N PHE A 241 -38.53 80.87 -3.27
CA PHE A 241 -38.82 80.89 -4.72
C PHE A 241 -40.27 80.48 -5.01
N SER A 242 -41.22 81.25 -4.49
CA SER A 242 -42.65 81.03 -4.77
C SER A 242 -43.03 81.44 -6.19
N SER A 243 -43.47 80.46 -7.01
CA SER A 243 -44.04 80.73 -8.34
C SER A 243 -45.24 81.61 -8.24
N LEU A 244 -46.05 81.46 -7.19
CA LEU A 244 -47.20 82.34 -6.86
C LEU A 244 -46.82 83.78 -6.58
N ASN A 245 -45.75 84.03 -5.82
CA ASN A 245 -45.22 85.35 -5.55
C ASN A 245 -44.66 85.99 -6.80
N ASN A 246 -43.99 85.24 -7.67
CA ASN A 246 -43.50 85.71 -8.95
C ASN A 246 -44.68 86.13 -9.88
N LEU A 247 -45.73 85.32 -9.95
CA LEU A 247 -46.95 85.63 -10.71
C LEU A 247 -47.66 86.84 -10.13
N ARG A 248 -47.75 86.97 -8.81
CA ARG A 248 -48.33 88.10 -8.12
C ARG A 248 -47.56 89.42 -8.45
N SER A 249 -46.26 89.37 -8.43
CA SER A 249 -45.43 90.50 -8.78
C SER A 249 -45.66 90.93 -10.24
N ALA A 250 -45.59 89.98 -11.16
CA ALA A 250 -45.82 90.22 -12.58
C ALA A 250 -47.24 90.72 -12.84
N MET A 251 -48.26 90.22 -12.12
CA MET A 251 -49.63 90.70 -12.17
C MET A 251 -49.70 92.22 -11.72
N SER A 252 -49.04 92.52 -10.59
CA SER A 252 -49.01 93.93 -10.09
C SER A 252 -48.34 94.84 -11.06
N ASP A 253 -47.23 94.41 -11.68
CA ASP A 253 -46.52 95.21 -12.66
C ASP A 253 -47.38 95.48 -13.90
N LEU A 254 -48.07 94.52 -14.45
CA LEU A 254 -48.99 94.68 -15.59
C LEU A 254 -50.22 95.49 -15.25
N GLN A 255 -50.77 95.36 -14.05
CA GLN A 255 -51.90 96.20 -13.59
C GLN A 255 -51.55 97.70 -13.61
N SER A 256 -50.30 98.02 -13.29
CA SER A 256 -49.84 99.40 -13.33
C SER A 256 -49.81 100.02 -14.75
N LEU A 257 -49.86 99.15 -15.78
CA LEU A 257 -49.79 99.59 -17.20
C LEU A 257 -51.17 99.55 -17.90
N GLU A 258 -52.23 99.15 -17.27
CA GLU A 258 -53.57 98.96 -17.84
C GLU A 258 -54.15 100.27 -18.46
N GLU A 259 -53.81 101.43 -17.92
CA GLU A 259 -54.29 102.73 -18.38
C GLU A 259 -53.62 103.25 -19.67
N PHE A 260 -52.46 102.56 -20.02
CA PHE A 260 -51.67 103.08 -21.15
C PHE A 260 -52.06 102.46 -22.51
N ASP A 261 -52.56 101.18 -22.52
CA ASP A 261 -52.91 100.53 -23.77
C ASP A 261 -53.95 99.39 -23.52
N PRO A 262 -55.00 99.26 -24.40
CA PRO A 262 -55.98 98.18 -24.29
C PRO A 262 -55.40 96.79 -24.31
N ASP A 263 -54.29 96.60 -25.05
CA ASP A 263 -53.60 95.30 -25.12
C ASP A 263 -52.95 94.92 -23.77
N TYR A 264 -52.41 95.90 -23.03
CA TYR A 264 -51.85 95.70 -21.69
C TYR A 264 -52.91 95.31 -20.69
N LYS A 265 -54.12 95.89 -20.82
CA LYS A 265 -55.28 95.50 -19.99
C LYS A 265 -55.71 94.06 -20.23
N GLN A 266 -55.64 93.62 -21.50
CA GLN A 266 -55.98 92.24 -21.82
C GLN A 266 -54.94 91.27 -21.26
N LEU A 267 -53.60 91.58 -21.35
CA LEU A 267 -52.55 90.81 -20.75
C LEU A 267 -52.65 90.71 -19.23
N SER A 268 -52.96 91.83 -18.56
CA SER A 268 -53.16 91.90 -17.11
C SER A 268 -54.33 91.04 -16.68
N SER A 269 -55.48 91.12 -17.41
CA SER A 269 -56.63 90.23 -17.11
C SER A 269 -56.31 88.76 -17.24
N SER A 270 -55.61 88.36 -18.33
CA SER A 270 -55.21 86.97 -18.55
C SER A 270 -54.25 86.47 -17.47
N LEU A 271 -53.26 87.27 -17.05
CA LEU A 271 -52.33 86.90 -15.99
C LEU A 271 -53.04 86.84 -14.62
N THR A 272 -53.99 87.74 -14.38
CA THR A 272 -54.83 87.76 -13.17
C THR A 272 -55.64 86.46 -13.05
N GLU A 273 -56.29 86.03 -14.14
CA GLU A 273 -57.04 84.76 -14.18
C GLU A 273 -56.09 83.59 -13.91
N ALA A 274 -54.94 83.55 -14.56
CA ALA A 274 -53.92 82.50 -14.35
C ALA A 274 -53.45 82.50 -12.90
N TYR A 275 -53.16 83.66 -12.30
CA TYR A 275 -52.76 83.71 -10.89
C TYR A 275 -53.80 83.11 -9.95
N TYR A 276 -55.07 83.47 -10.08
CA TYR A 276 -56.12 82.92 -9.21
C TYR A 276 -56.32 81.41 -9.42
N VAL A 277 -56.15 80.86 -10.63
CA VAL A 277 -56.17 79.44 -10.90
C VAL A 277 -55.02 78.71 -10.19
N VAL A 278 -53.81 79.26 -10.29
CA VAL A 278 -52.62 78.73 -9.64
C VAL A 278 -52.75 78.82 -8.10
N GLU A 279 -53.28 79.93 -7.58
CA GLU A 279 -53.54 80.11 -6.13
C GLU A 279 -54.55 79.10 -5.58
N ASP A 280 -55.68 78.80 -6.30
CA ASP A 280 -56.63 77.77 -5.92
C ASP A 280 -56.05 76.40 -5.93
N VAL A 281 -55.25 76.07 -6.97
CA VAL A 281 -54.56 74.77 -7.04
C VAL A 281 -53.56 74.63 -5.90
N THR A 282 -52.79 75.69 -5.59
CA THR A 282 -51.82 75.65 -4.50
C THR A 282 -52.47 75.48 -3.15
N LYS A 283 -53.60 76.14 -2.91
CA LYS A 283 -54.38 75.98 -1.67
C LYS A 283 -54.91 74.54 -1.52
N ARG A 284 -55.47 74.01 -2.60
CA ARG A 284 -55.95 72.61 -2.61
C ARG A 284 -54.80 71.58 -2.40
N LEU A 285 -53.62 71.83 -2.98
CA LEU A 285 -52.42 71.02 -2.75
C LEU A 285 -52.01 71.08 -1.28
N SER A 286 -52.00 72.31 -0.66
CA SER A 286 -51.74 72.47 0.77
C SER A 286 -52.68 71.60 1.62
N ASP A 287 -53.99 71.75 1.36
CA ASP A 287 -55.03 70.98 2.09
C ASP A 287 -54.82 69.43 1.94
N VAL A 288 -54.42 69.00 0.77
CA VAL A 288 -54.15 67.57 0.53
C VAL A 288 -52.88 67.13 1.24
N VAL A 289 -51.80 67.92 1.17
CA VAL A 289 -50.50 67.60 1.83
C VAL A 289 -50.67 67.56 3.35
N ASP A 290 -51.42 68.57 3.93
CA ASP A 290 -51.66 68.62 5.38
C ASP A 290 -52.50 67.46 5.91
N ASN A 291 -53.33 66.86 5.07
CA ASN A 291 -54.13 65.67 5.42
C ASN A 291 -53.52 64.33 5.03
N LEU A 292 -52.29 64.34 4.48
CA LEU A 292 -51.54 63.07 4.18
C LEU A 292 -50.98 62.47 5.48
N ASP A 293 -51.60 61.39 5.90
CA ASP A 293 -51.09 60.56 7.04
C ASP A 293 -50.13 59.47 6.50
N PHE A 294 -48.81 59.76 6.60
CA PHE A 294 -47.75 58.85 6.22
C PHE A 294 -46.89 58.50 7.45
N ASP A 295 -46.97 57.21 7.87
CA ASP A 295 -46.15 56.69 8.98
C ASP A 295 -44.82 56.15 8.50
N GLY A 296 -43.79 56.99 8.44
CA GLY A 296 -42.40 56.61 8.08
C GLY A 296 -41.77 55.64 9.07
N ASN A 297 -42.14 55.67 10.35
CA ASN A 297 -41.60 54.75 11.37
C ASN A 297 -42.11 53.32 11.13
N ARG A 298 -43.37 53.18 10.71
CA ARG A 298 -43.94 51.89 10.38
C ARG A 298 -43.26 51.26 9.17
N LEU A 299 -42.97 52.05 8.13
CA LEU A 299 -42.23 51.56 6.96
C LEU A 299 -40.83 51.05 7.36
N MET A 300 -40.09 51.79 8.18
CA MET A 300 -38.77 51.37 8.66
C MET A 300 -38.82 50.08 9.48
N GLN A 301 -39.82 49.88 10.33
CA GLN A 301 -40.01 48.64 11.08
C GLN A 301 -40.30 47.44 10.17
N LEU A 302 -41.14 47.65 9.11
CA LEU A 302 -41.44 46.63 8.12
C LEU A 302 -40.22 46.22 7.32
N GLU A 303 -39.43 47.19 6.85
CA GLU A 303 -38.20 46.90 6.12
C GLU A 303 -37.19 46.11 6.99
N SER A 304 -36.99 46.51 8.24
CA SER A 304 -36.12 45.80 9.18
C SER A 304 -36.61 44.36 9.44
N ARG A 305 -37.93 44.15 9.56
CA ARG A 305 -38.49 42.78 9.75
C ARG A 305 -38.35 41.96 8.48
N LEU A 306 -38.60 42.54 7.30
CA LEU A 306 -38.45 41.89 6.02
C LEU A 306 -36.98 41.48 5.76
N ASP A 307 -36.01 42.34 6.14
CA ASP A 307 -34.59 41.98 6.04
C ASP A 307 -34.22 40.78 6.91
N LEU A 308 -34.75 40.73 8.13
CA LEU A 308 -34.57 39.54 9.00
C LEU A 308 -35.15 38.28 8.33
N LEU A 309 -36.41 38.35 7.85
CA LEU A 309 -37.07 37.26 7.16
C LEU A 309 -36.27 36.81 5.92
N ASN A 310 -35.82 37.77 5.10
CA ASN A 310 -35.02 37.49 3.92
C ASN A 310 -33.66 36.83 4.27
N THR A 311 -33.05 37.18 5.39
CA THR A 311 -31.81 36.55 5.87
C THR A 311 -32.04 35.12 6.23
N ILE A 312 -33.10 34.84 6.97
CA ILE A 312 -33.44 33.49 7.43
C ILE A 312 -33.91 32.60 6.26
N THR A 313 -34.77 33.16 5.36
CA THR A 313 -35.27 32.39 4.21
C THR A 313 -34.14 32.06 3.22
N LYS A 314 -33.19 32.95 2.96
CA LYS A 314 -32.00 32.65 2.14
C LYS A 314 -31.13 31.52 2.72
N LYS A 315 -31.12 31.36 4.02
CA LYS A 315 -30.27 30.41 4.72
C LYS A 315 -30.92 29.01 4.87
N TYR A 316 -32.22 28.96 5.08
CA TYR A 316 -32.93 27.76 5.47
C TYR A 316 -34.09 27.32 4.58
N GLY A 317 -34.57 28.19 3.66
CA GLY A 317 -35.67 27.87 2.74
C GLY A 317 -35.97 29.06 1.81
N GLY A 318 -36.75 28.88 0.75
CA GLY A 318 -37.09 29.95 -0.19
C GLY A 318 -38.16 30.88 0.33
N THR A 319 -39.03 30.40 1.21
CA THR A 319 -40.18 31.11 1.83
C THR A 319 -40.20 30.89 3.34
N VAL A 320 -40.99 31.70 4.06
CA VAL A 320 -41.17 31.50 5.51
C VAL A 320 -41.76 30.11 5.82
N ASP A 321 -42.70 29.66 5.01
CA ASP A 321 -43.33 28.33 5.17
C ASP A 321 -42.29 27.19 4.95
N ASP A 322 -41.38 27.31 3.96
CA ASP A 322 -40.29 26.37 3.75
C ASP A 322 -39.35 26.29 4.96
N VAL A 323 -39.06 27.43 5.60
CA VAL A 323 -38.24 27.49 6.81
C VAL A 323 -38.94 26.81 7.99
N LEU A 324 -40.22 26.97 8.16
CA LEU A 324 -41.01 26.31 9.21
C LEU A 324 -41.08 24.80 9.00
N ASP A 325 -41.22 24.35 7.76
CA ASP A 325 -41.13 22.93 7.40
C ASP A 325 -39.74 22.35 7.68
N TYR A 326 -38.71 23.11 7.35
CA TYR A 326 -37.30 22.72 7.67
C TYR A 326 -37.09 22.64 9.18
N PHE A 327 -37.55 23.63 9.94
CA PHE A 327 -37.49 23.66 11.40
C PHE A 327 -38.15 22.42 12.04
N SER A 328 -39.30 22.01 11.55
CA SER A 328 -39.99 20.79 12.03
C SER A 328 -39.10 19.55 11.82
N LYS A 329 -38.52 19.41 10.63
CA LYS A 329 -37.64 18.25 10.28
C LYS A 329 -36.39 18.20 11.12
N ILE A 330 -35.69 19.34 11.30
CA ILE A 330 -34.47 19.37 12.10
C ILE A 330 -34.75 19.19 13.60
N SER A 331 -35.91 19.61 14.09
CA SER A 331 -36.33 19.38 15.47
C SER A 331 -36.61 17.92 15.75
N GLU A 332 -37.25 17.23 14.80
CA GLU A 332 -37.47 15.76 14.89
C GLU A 332 -36.10 15.02 14.86
N GLU A 333 -35.21 15.39 13.96
CA GLU A 333 -33.87 14.80 13.88
C GLU A 333 -33.08 15.02 15.17
N TYR A 334 -33.09 16.24 15.72
CA TYR A 334 -32.46 16.56 16.98
C TYR A 334 -32.94 15.69 18.14
N ASN A 335 -34.28 15.51 18.26
CA ASN A 335 -34.87 14.68 19.30
C ASN A 335 -34.52 13.20 19.14
N LEU A 336 -34.40 12.68 17.91
CA LEU A 336 -33.98 11.31 17.65
C LEU A 336 -32.51 11.08 18.02
N LEU A 337 -31.63 12.06 17.75
CA LEU A 337 -30.20 11.96 18.04
C LEU A 337 -29.88 12.11 19.54
N THR A 338 -30.65 12.95 20.25
CA THR A 338 -30.44 13.18 21.71
C THR A 338 -31.10 12.11 22.58
N GLY A 339 -32.05 11.34 22.04
CA GLY A 339 -32.78 10.30 22.79
C GLY A 339 -32.05 8.95 22.91
N ASN A 340 -30.91 8.73 22.23
CA ASN A 340 -30.18 7.46 22.25
C ASN A 340 -28.90 7.59 23.11
N ASP A 341 -28.97 7.23 24.38
CA ASP A 341 -27.82 7.02 25.27
C ASP A 341 -27.10 5.72 24.89
N LEU A 342 -25.99 5.81 24.13
CA LEU A 342 -25.14 4.66 23.76
C LEU A 342 -24.04 4.46 24.81
N SER A 343 -24.17 3.41 25.63
CA SER A 343 -23.19 2.94 26.61
C SER A 343 -21.84 2.60 25.94
N GLY A 344 -20.89 3.55 25.95
CA GLY A 344 -19.57 3.46 25.31
C GLY A 344 -18.48 2.84 26.18
N ASP A 345 -18.62 2.86 27.48
CA ASP A 345 -17.54 2.57 28.46
C ASP A 345 -17.01 1.13 28.41
N ASP A 346 -17.79 0.17 27.98
CA ASP A 346 -17.40 -1.25 28.03
C ASP A 346 -16.35 -1.63 26.96
N LEU A 347 -16.43 -1.09 25.73
CA LEU A 347 -15.48 -1.40 24.66
C LEU A 347 -14.08 -0.81 24.90
N GLU A 348 -14.00 0.38 25.48
CA GLU A 348 -12.70 1.01 25.82
C GLU A 348 -12.00 0.28 26.97
N VAL A 349 -12.75 -0.20 27.96
CA VAL A 349 -12.21 -1.02 29.06
C VAL A 349 -11.70 -2.35 28.51
N GLN A 350 -12.47 -3.01 27.63
CA GLN A 350 -12.05 -4.24 26.95
C GLN A 350 -10.77 -4.01 26.12
N LEU A 351 -10.68 -2.90 25.36
CA LEU A 351 -9.51 -2.56 24.57
C LEU A 351 -8.27 -2.38 25.42
N LYS A 352 -8.37 -1.68 26.55
CA LYS A 352 -7.27 -1.48 27.51
C LYS A 352 -6.79 -2.81 28.13
N ASN A 353 -7.71 -3.72 28.42
CA ASN A 353 -7.36 -5.04 28.95
C ASN A 353 -6.64 -5.88 27.90
N LEU A 354 -7.15 -5.89 26.67
CA LEU A 354 -6.50 -6.59 25.55
C LEU A 354 -5.13 -5.99 25.21
N GLU A 355 -4.96 -4.67 25.34
CA GLU A 355 -3.66 -4.02 25.14
C GLU A 355 -2.64 -4.45 26.19
N LYS A 356 -3.03 -4.59 27.45
CA LYS A 356 -2.15 -5.12 28.52
C LYS A 356 -1.74 -6.56 28.24
N ASP A 357 -2.70 -7.42 27.89
CA ASP A 357 -2.43 -8.80 27.50
C ASP A 357 -1.48 -8.88 26.30
N LEU A 358 -1.68 -8.02 25.30
CA LEU A 358 -0.84 -7.96 24.10
C LEU A 358 0.59 -7.56 24.46
N VAL A 359 0.78 -6.57 25.34
CA VAL A 359 2.10 -6.13 25.82
C VAL A 359 2.82 -7.26 26.55
N GLU A 360 2.13 -7.98 27.45
CA GLU A 360 2.69 -9.12 28.17
C GLU A 360 3.13 -10.24 27.23
N ARG A 361 2.25 -10.65 26.30
CA ARG A 361 2.55 -11.72 25.34
C ARG A 361 3.66 -11.31 24.35
N ALA A 362 3.70 -10.05 23.93
CA ALA A 362 4.80 -9.52 23.13
C ALA A 362 6.13 -9.59 23.89
N GLY A 363 6.12 -9.31 25.20
CA GLY A 363 7.29 -9.43 26.06
C GLY A 363 7.79 -10.87 26.16
N GLN A 364 6.89 -11.84 26.36
CA GLN A 364 7.23 -13.26 26.39
C GLN A 364 7.80 -13.73 25.05
N LEU A 365 7.18 -13.36 23.93
CA LEU A 365 7.66 -13.68 22.58
C LEU A 365 9.04 -13.06 22.31
N SER A 366 9.24 -11.80 22.69
CA SER A 366 10.52 -11.09 22.55
C SER A 366 11.62 -11.80 23.36
N GLN A 367 11.34 -12.15 24.62
CA GLN A 367 12.29 -12.87 25.45
C GLN A 367 12.71 -14.19 24.82
N SER A 368 11.75 -15.00 24.37
CA SER A 368 12.04 -16.27 23.70
C SER A 368 12.88 -16.08 22.42
N ARG A 369 12.61 -15.03 21.64
CA ARG A 369 13.43 -14.69 20.46
C ARG A 369 14.87 -14.30 20.82
N HIS A 370 15.09 -13.59 21.93
CA HIS A 370 16.45 -13.27 22.40
C HIS A 370 17.21 -14.55 22.80
N GLU A 371 16.54 -15.50 23.40
CA GLU A 371 17.13 -16.81 23.72
C GLU A 371 17.48 -17.59 22.43
N LEU A 372 16.58 -17.62 21.45
CA LEU A 372 16.85 -18.21 20.13
C LEU A 372 18.00 -17.52 19.40
N ALA A 373 18.12 -16.19 19.54
CA ALA A 373 19.21 -15.44 18.92
C ALA A 373 20.58 -15.86 19.43
N VAL A 374 20.72 -16.09 20.73
CA VAL A 374 21.97 -16.59 21.33
C VAL A 374 22.33 -17.96 20.75
N VAL A 375 21.34 -18.86 20.65
CA VAL A 375 21.55 -20.19 20.06
C VAL A 375 21.98 -20.09 18.58
N LEU A 376 21.30 -19.23 17.81
CA LEU A 376 21.63 -19.00 16.40
C LEU A 376 23.03 -18.41 16.22
N GLU A 377 23.41 -17.41 17.05
CA GLU A 377 24.75 -16.79 17.02
C GLU A 377 25.83 -17.83 17.29
N ASP A 378 25.62 -18.74 18.25
CA ASP A 378 26.56 -19.81 18.58
C ASP A 378 26.68 -20.83 17.45
N ILE A 379 25.57 -21.25 16.84
CA ILE A 379 25.58 -22.17 15.70
C ILE A 379 26.34 -21.53 14.52
N ILE A 380 26.01 -20.29 14.15
CA ILE A 380 26.67 -19.61 13.03
C ILE A 380 28.15 -19.41 13.31
N ARG A 381 28.53 -19.11 14.55
CA ARG A 381 29.96 -19.01 14.92
C ARG A 381 30.70 -20.33 14.68
N GLN A 382 30.14 -21.49 15.03
CA GLN A 382 30.73 -22.79 14.76
C GLN A 382 30.84 -23.06 13.25
N GLU A 383 29.77 -22.75 12.51
CA GLU A 383 29.74 -22.91 11.05
C GLU A 383 30.82 -22.06 10.36
N LEU A 384 31.04 -20.82 10.84
CA LEU A 384 32.09 -19.93 10.34
C LEU A 384 33.50 -20.46 10.67
N GLN A 385 33.71 -21.01 11.86
CA GLN A 385 34.98 -21.62 12.24
C GLN A 385 35.33 -22.81 11.34
N ASP A 386 34.36 -23.67 11.05
CA ASP A 386 34.53 -24.81 10.14
C ASP A 386 34.97 -24.38 8.71
N LEU A 387 34.62 -23.17 8.30
CA LEU A 387 34.95 -22.57 7.01
C LEU A 387 36.20 -21.67 7.06
N TYR A 388 37.04 -21.78 8.09
CA TYR A 388 38.24 -20.95 8.30
C TYR A 388 37.96 -19.45 8.35
N MET A 389 36.79 -19.07 8.93
CA MET A 389 36.39 -17.68 9.18
C MET A 389 36.32 -17.39 10.70
N GLU A 390 37.30 -17.84 11.46
CA GLU A 390 37.35 -17.73 12.93
C GLU A 390 37.23 -16.30 13.45
N LYS A 391 37.62 -15.32 12.63
CA LYS A 391 37.61 -13.90 12.98
C LYS A 391 36.27 -13.22 12.72
N ALA A 392 35.41 -13.84 11.95
CA ALA A 392 34.10 -13.32 11.65
C ALA A 392 33.17 -13.45 12.86
N ARG A 393 32.36 -12.43 13.10
CA ARG A 393 31.40 -12.36 14.21
C ARG A 393 30.02 -12.05 13.67
N PHE A 394 29.04 -12.85 14.03
CA PHE A 394 27.65 -12.69 13.68
C PHE A 394 26.86 -12.19 14.89
N GLN A 395 25.88 -11.32 14.68
CA GLN A 395 25.03 -10.76 15.74
C GLN A 395 23.60 -10.57 15.24
N VAL A 396 22.62 -10.94 16.07
CA VAL A 396 21.22 -10.66 15.85
C VAL A 396 20.85 -9.37 16.59
N ARG A 397 20.34 -8.37 15.90
CA ARG A 397 19.91 -7.10 16.49
C ARG A 397 18.41 -6.96 16.47
N PHE A 398 17.89 -6.49 17.59
CA PHE A 398 16.46 -6.24 17.79
C PHE A 398 16.21 -4.75 17.87
N THR A 399 15.16 -4.29 17.17
CA THR A 399 14.70 -2.90 17.24
C THR A 399 13.22 -2.89 17.57
N LYS A 400 12.85 -2.20 18.65
CA LYS A 400 11.45 -2.06 19.06
C LYS A 400 10.66 -1.26 18.03
N GLY A 401 9.47 -1.73 17.71
CA GLY A 401 8.55 -1.13 16.75
C GLY A 401 7.11 -1.12 17.25
N LYS A 402 6.19 -0.84 16.33
CA LYS A 402 4.75 -0.94 16.61
C LYS A 402 4.33 -2.41 16.62
N PHE A 403 3.30 -2.73 17.41
CA PHE A 403 2.68 -4.04 17.39
C PHE A 403 2.19 -4.40 15.98
N ASN A 404 2.56 -5.56 15.53
CA ASN A 404 2.13 -6.18 14.29
C ASN A 404 1.94 -7.69 14.52
N ARG A 405 1.53 -8.44 13.51
CA ARG A 405 1.24 -9.87 13.66
C ARG A 405 2.47 -10.71 14.02
N GLU A 406 3.68 -10.22 13.74
CA GLU A 406 4.95 -10.89 14.05
C GLU A 406 5.53 -10.50 15.42
N GLY A 407 4.94 -9.50 16.12
CA GLY A 407 5.43 -8.99 17.40
C GLY A 407 5.49 -7.47 17.45
N ASN A 408 6.30 -6.93 18.35
CA ASN A 408 6.55 -5.51 18.51
C ASN A 408 8.01 -5.10 18.25
N GLU A 409 8.76 -5.98 17.56
CA GLU A 409 10.16 -5.76 17.23
C GLU A 409 10.48 -6.22 15.81
N THR A 410 11.56 -5.69 15.27
CA THR A 410 12.17 -6.14 14.02
C THR A 410 13.51 -6.78 14.34
N VAL A 411 13.86 -7.80 13.58
CA VAL A 411 15.12 -8.54 13.70
C VAL A 411 15.97 -8.25 12.47
N GLU A 412 17.24 -7.93 12.68
CA GLU A 412 18.19 -7.74 11.59
C GLU A 412 19.52 -8.42 11.91
N PHE A 413 20.06 -9.16 10.96
CA PHE A 413 21.32 -9.86 11.07
C PHE A 413 22.50 -8.92 10.72
N TYR A 414 23.49 -8.92 11.59
CA TYR A 414 24.70 -8.12 11.47
C TYR A 414 25.93 -9.03 11.45
N ILE A 415 26.97 -8.59 10.75
CA ILE A 415 28.23 -9.31 10.68
C ILE A 415 29.41 -8.33 10.71
N SER A 416 30.52 -8.81 11.28
CA SER A 416 31.84 -8.22 11.19
C SER A 416 32.79 -9.32 10.67
N THR A 417 33.44 -9.11 9.53
CA THR A 417 34.29 -10.11 8.87
C THR A 417 35.73 -10.09 9.37
N ASN A 418 36.20 -8.94 9.86
CA ASN A 418 37.58 -8.76 10.34
C ASN A 418 37.64 -8.20 11.75
N PRO A 419 38.65 -8.52 12.55
CA PRO A 419 38.84 -7.92 13.87
C PRO A 419 39.05 -6.41 13.73
N GLY A 420 38.30 -5.64 14.53
CA GLY A 420 38.39 -4.18 14.54
C GLY A 420 37.44 -3.50 13.54
N GLU A 421 36.73 -4.25 12.71
CA GLU A 421 35.63 -3.71 11.91
C GLU A 421 34.34 -3.64 12.70
N ASP A 422 33.55 -2.58 12.46
CA ASP A 422 32.22 -2.44 13.00
C ASP A 422 31.27 -3.48 12.40
N PHE A 423 30.26 -3.86 13.18
CA PHE A 423 29.17 -4.69 12.68
C PHE A 423 28.37 -3.94 11.61
N LYS A 424 28.21 -4.56 10.46
CA LYS A 424 27.39 -4.06 9.33
C LYS A 424 26.17 -4.96 9.12
N PRO A 425 25.04 -4.42 8.70
CA PRO A 425 23.92 -5.24 8.26
C PRO A 425 24.37 -6.25 7.21
N LEU A 426 23.90 -7.50 7.33
CA LEU A 426 24.23 -8.57 6.38
C LEU A 426 23.97 -8.13 4.93
N VAL A 427 22.86 -7.40 4.72
CA VAL A 427 22.43 -6.81 3.43
C VAL A 427 23.49 -5.88 2.79
N LYS A 428 24.42 -5.31 3.57
CA LYS A 428 25.43 -4.35 3.12
C LYS A 428 26.83 -4.95 2.97
N VAL A 429 26.97 -6.25 3.10
CA VAL A 429 28.26 -6.91 2.95
C VAL A 429 28.62 -6.99 1.47
N ALA A 430 29.79 -6.47 1.12
CA ALA A 430 30.27 -6.45 -0.26
C ALA A 430 30.57 -7.88 -0.77
N SER A 431 30.35 -8.12 -2.06
CA SER A 431 30.53 -9.41 -2.72
C SER A 431 31.99 -9.88 -2.77
N GLY A 432 32.21 -11.19 -2.70
CA GLY A 432 33.51 -11.86 -2.85
C GLY A 432 33.47 -13.27 -2.25
N GLY A 433 34.53 -14.01 -2.35
CA GLY A 433 34.62 -15.37 -1.80
C GLY A 433 34.38 -15.48 -0.29
N GLU A 434 34.52 -14.38 0.48
CA GLU A 434 34.15 -14.32 1.90
C GLU A 434 32.64 -14.31 2.08
N LEU A 435 31.90 -13.59 1.23
CA LEU A 435 30.45 -13.59 1.27
C LEU A 435 29.85 -14.96 0.94
N SER A 436 30.39 -15.65 -0.08
CA SER A 436 29.94 -17.02 -0.43
C SER A 436 30.12 -17.99 0.72
N ARG A 437 31.27 -17.94 1.41
CA ARG A 437 31.54 -18.78 2.61
C ARG A 437 30.61 -18.42 3.78
N LEU A 438 30.40 -17.13 4.00
CA LEU A 438 29.45 -16.63 5.02
C LEU A 438 28.04 -17.13 4.74
N MET A 439 27.59 -17.02 3.49
CA MET A 439 26.26 -17.49 3.09
C MET A 439 26.14 -19.01 3.27
N LEU A 440 27.20 -19.77 2.93
CA LEU A 440 27.22 -21.21 3.16
C LEU A 440 27.14 -21.53 4.66
N ALA A 441 27.86 -20.80 5.54
CA ALA A 441 27.78 -20.98 6.99
C ALA A 441 26.36 -20.74 7.52
N ILE A 442 25.77 -19.62 7.13
CA ILE A 442 24.41 -19.26 7.54
C ILE A 442 23.42 -20.31 7.03
N LYS A 443 23.52 -20.71 5.76
CA LYS A 443 22.61 -21.71 5.18
C LYS A 443 22.80 -23.10 5.79
N SER A 444 24.02 -23.48 6.12
CA SER A 444 24.29 -24.73 6.87
C SER A 444 23.56 -24.75 8.22
N ALA A 445 23.53 -23.60 8.91
CA ALA A 445 22.80 -23.46 10.16
C ALA A 445 21.28 -23.63 9.98
N PHE A 446 20.70 -23.08 8.90
CA PHE A 446 19.27 -23.14 8.62
C PHE A 446 18.81 -24.46 7.98
N ALA A 447 19.65 -25.12 7.19
CA ALA A 447 19.30 -26.33 6.43
C ALA A 447 18.67 -27.44 7.29
N ARG A 448 19.04 -27.53 8.58
CA ARG A 448 18.50 -28.54 9.52
C ARG A 448 17.07 -28.20 10.00
N LYS A 449 16.63 -26.96 9.88
CA LYS A 449 15.37 -26.48 10.50
C LYS A 449 14.31 -26.07 9.47
N GLU A 450 14.71 -25.69 8.26
CA GLU A 450 13.79 -25.14 7.25
C GLU A 450 12.90 -26.19 6.58
N GLY A 451 13.19 -27.50 6.72
CA GLY A 451 12.39 -28.58 6.13
C GLY A 451 12.33 -28.55 4.59
N LYS A 452 13.23 -27.82 3.94
CA LYS A 452 13.31 -27.75 2.47
C LYS A 452 13.80 -29.07 1.91
N THR A 453 13.19 -29.48 0.80
CA THR A 453 13.47 -30.82 0.24
C THR A 453 14.75 -30.86 -0.58
N SER A 454 15.15 -29.73 -1.21
CA SER A 454 16.34 -29.66 -2.07
C SER A 454 17.04 -28.31 -1.95
N ILE A 455 18.37 -28.33 -1.94
CA ILE A 455 19.22 -27.12 -1.96
C ILE A 455 20.14 -27.20 -3.17
N VAL A 456 20.21 -26.13 -3.95
CA VAL A 456 21.07 -26.00 -5.12
C VAL A 456 22.18 -24.99 -4.82
N PHE A 457 23.44 -25.38 -4.99
CA PHE A 457 24.60 -24.53 -4.85
C PHE A 457 25.26 -24.27 -6.20
N ASP A 458 25.30 -23.01 -6.63
CA ASP A 458 26.04 -22.58 -7.82
C ASP A 458 27.25 -21.76 -7.42
N GLU A 459 28.45 -22.16 -7.93
CA GLU A 459 29.70 -21.43 -7.78
C GLU A 459 30.10 -21.09 -6.31
N VAL A 460 29.73 -21.91 -5.32
CA VAL A 460 30.10 -21.69 -3.90
C VAL A 460 31.61 -21.82 -3.63
N ASP A 461 32.34 -22.36 -4.57
CA ASP A 461 33.78 -22.61 -4.54
C ASP A 461 34.60 -21.54 -5.29
N THR A 462 33.98 -20.45 -5.72
CA THR A 462 34.68 -19.36 -6.44
C THR A 462 35.70 -18.65 -5.54
N GLY A 463 36.96 -18.60 -5.99
CA GLY A 463 38.04 -17.89 -5.30
C GLY A 463 38.60 -18.61 -4.08
N VAL A 464 38.37 -19.91 -3.93
CA VAL A 464 38.90 -20.74 -2.83
C VAL A 464 39.78 -21.86 -3.34
N SER A 465 40.70 -22.36 -2.51
CA SER A 465 41.61 -23.46 -2.85
C SER A 465 42.07 -24.21 -1.59
N GLY A 466 42.67 -25.35 -1.80
CA GLY A 466 43.32 -26.15 -0.75
C GLY A 466 42.41 -26.55 0.39
N ARG A 467 42.78 -26.25 1.64
CA ARG A 467 42.01 -26.68 2.84
C ARG A 467 40.61 -26.06 2.93
N VAL A 468 40.45 -24.83 2.44
CA VAL A 468 39.15 -24.16 2.44
C VAL A 468 38.16 -24.86 1.49
N ALA A 469 38.62 -25.28 0.31
CA ALA A 469 37.84 -26.06 -0.64
C ALA A 469 37.35 -27.39 -0.04
N GLN A 470 38.23 -28.07 0.72
CA GLN A 470 37.87 -29.30 1.41
C GLN A 470 36.83 -29.05 2.51
N ALA A 471 36.94 -27.96 3.28
CA ALA A 471 35.96 -27.63 4.30
C ALA A 471 34.59 -27.31 3.68
N ILE A 472 34.56 -26.57 2.57
CA ILE A 472 33.34 -26.29 1.80
C ILE A 472 32.70 -27.63 1.32
N ALA A 473 33.51 -28.50 0.73
CA ALA A 473 33.05 -29.83 0.27
C ALA A 473 32.39 -30.64 1.39
N GLN A 474 33.07 -30.75 2.54
CA GLN A 474 32.52 -31.43 3.71
C GLN A 474 31.24 -30.80 4.24
N LYS A 475 31.15 -29.46 4.20
CA LYS A 475 29.99 -28.75 4.67
C LYS A 475 28.78 -28.99 3.75
N ILE A 476 28.96 -28.90 2.44
CA ILE A 476 27.91 -29.19 1.43
C ILE A 476 27.46 -30.65 1.55
N TYR A 477 28.40 -31.60 1.71
CA TYR A 477 28.11 -33.02 1.91
C TYR A 477 27.27 -33.26 3.17
N LYS A 478 27.63 -32.62 4.30
CA LYS A 478 26.84 -32.72 5.54
C LYS A 478 25.41 -32.20 5.34
N ILE A 479 25.21 -31.13 4.59
CA ILE A 479 23.86 -30.63 4.26
C ILE A 479 23.10 -31.72 3.47
N GLY A 480 23.75 -32.38 2.51
CA GLY A 480 23.18 -33.46 1.73
C GLY A 480 22.75 -34.68 2.54
N GLN A 481 23.33 -34.90 3.74
CA GLN A 481 22.90 -35.98 4.63
C GLN A 481 21.55 -35.72 5.31
N TYR A 482 21.11 -34.49 5.40
CA TYR A 482 19.80 -34.08 5.96
C TYR A 482 18.74 -33.80 4.90
N GLY A 483 19.14 -33.73 3.64
CA GLY A 483 18.25 -33.42 2.52
C GLY A 483 18.96 -33.71 1.19
N GLN A 484 18.41 -33.20 0.10
CA GLN A 484 19.03 -33.32 -1.21
C GLN A 484 19.84 -32.08 -1.52
N VAL A 485 21.08 -32.26 -2.00
CA VAL A 485 21.94 -31.17 -2.46
C VAL A 485 22.32 -31.36 -3.92
N LEU A 486 22.12 -30.33 -4.72
CA LEU A 486 22.67 -30.24 -6.07
C LEU A 486 23.74 -29.15 -6.08
N ALA A 487 24.94 -29.43 -6.57
CA ALA A 487 25.99 -28.43 -6.61
C ALA A 487 26.69 -28.37 -7.97
N ILE A 488 27.07 -27.16 -8.39
CA ILE A 488 28.00 -26.94 -9.49
C ILE A 488 29.35 -26.58 -8.88
N SER A 489 30.40 -27.32 -9.27
CA SER A 489 31.75 -27.04 -8.82
C SER A 489 32.76 -27.37 -9.90
N HIS A 490 33.88 -26.67 -9.86
CA HIS A 490 35.05 -26.93 -10.67
C HIS A 490 36.24 -27.47 -9.82
N LEU A 491 36.03 -27.63 -8.50
CA LEU A 491 37.07 -28.10 -7.58
C LEU A 491 37.05 -29.61 -7.42
N PRO A 492 38.17 -30.31 -7.67
CA PRO A 492 38.28 -31.78 -7.50
C PRO A 492 37.84 -32.27 -6.12
N GLN A 493 38.10 -31.48 -5.06
CA GLN A 493 37.76 -31.81 -3.69
C GLN A 493 36.24 -31.84 -3.47
N VAL A 494 35.50 -30.95 -4.10
CA VAL A 494 34.03 -30.87 -3.98
C VAL A 494 33.40 -31.98 -4.81
N ILE A 495 33.95 -32.25 -6.00
CA ILE A 495 33.44 -33.28 -6.91
C ILE A 495 33.65 -34.67 -6.32
N ALA A 496 34.81 -34.90 -5.70
CA ALA A 496 35.18 -36.21 -5.17
C ALA A 496 34.29 -36.72 -4.03
N ILE A 497 33.79 -35.82 -3.17
CA ILE A 497 32.98 -36.19 -2.00
C ILE A 497 31.50 -36.47 -2.33
N ALA A 498 31.01 -36.03 -3.51
CA ALA A 498 29.62 -36.19 -3.89
C ALA A 498 29.23 -37.67 -4.05
N ASP A 499 27.96 -38.00 -3.75
CA ASP A 499 27.40 -39.32 -3.96
C ASP A 499 27.21 -39.63 -5.45
N TYR A 500 26.72 -38.62 -6.21
CA TYR A 500 26.44 -38.75 -7.64
C TYR A 500 27.10 -37.60 -8.41
N GLN A 501 27.59 -37.92 -9.63
CA GLN A 501 28.22 -36.94 -10.51
C GLN A 501 27.64 -37.01 -11.92
N PHE A 502 26.99 -35.98 -12.36
CA PHE A 502 26.64 -35.77 -13.75
C PHE A 502 27.73 -35.00 -14.48
N PHE A 503 28.11 -35.48 -15.65
CA PHE A 503 29.05 -34.86 -16.53
C PHE A 503 28.33 -34.21 -17.71
N ILE A 504 28.61 -32.93 -17.93
CA ILE A 504 27.98 -32.13 -18.98
C ILE A 504 29.07 -31.83 -20.01
N GLU A 505 28.86 -32.33 -21.22
CA GLU A 505 29.73 -32.12 -22.35
C GLU A 505 29.02 -31.31 -23.46
N LYS A 506 29.80 -30.49 -24.16
CA LYS A 506 29.35 -29.72 -25.30
C LYS A 506 29.75 -30.42 -26.58
N ILE A 507 28.79 -30.86 -27.37
CA ILE A 507 29.00 -31.47 -28.67
C ILE A 507 28.63 -30.43 -29.72
N SER A 508 29.61 -30.02 -30.51
CA SER A 508 29.40 -29.04 -31.58
C SER A 508 29.67 -29.71 -32.94
N ASP A 509 28.74 -29.59 -33.86
CA ASP A 509 28.93 -29.92 -35.26
C ASP A 509 28.93 -28.63 -36.11
N GLU A 510 29.06 -28.74 -37.45
CA GLU A 510 29.12 -27.57 -38.35
C GLU A 510 27.84 -26.70 -38.33
N HIS A 511 26.72 -27.20 -37.79
CA HIS A 511 25.41 -26.55 -37.85
C HIS A 511 24.76 -26.31 -36.51
N SER A 512 25.18 -27.02 -35.47
CA SER A 512 24.54 -26.94 -34.15
C SER A 512 25.49 -27.23 -33.00
N THR A 513 25.12 -26.69 -31.82
CA THR A 513 25.74 -27.05 -30.55
C THR A 513 24.68 -27.62 -29.63
N VAL A 514 24.99 -28.79 -29.03
CA VAL A 514 24.08 -29.49 -28.12
C VAL A 514 24.83 -29.86 -26.84
N SER A 515 24.20 -29.65 -25.71
CA SER A 515 24.69 -30.16 -24.43
C SER A 515 24.16 -31.57 -24.19
N ARG A 516 25.06 -32.50 -23.86
CA ARG A 516 24.75 -33.87 -23.43
C ARG A 516 25.09 -34.02 -21.97
N VAL A 517 24.22 -34.68 -21.21
CA VAL A 517 24.43 -34.97 -19.78
C VAL A 517 24.38 -36.46 -19.54
N ARG A 518 25.32 -36.98 -18.76
CA ARG A 518 25.36 -38.39 -18.38
C ARG A 518 25.82 -38.56 -16.94
N LEU A 519 25.26 -39.53 -16.24
CA LEU A 519 25.74 -39.98 -14.92
C LEU A 519 27.04 -40.76 -15.08
N LEU A 520 28.07 -40.39 -14.32
CA LEU A 520 29.35 -41.04 -14.35
C LEU A 520 29.38 -42.28 -13.42
N THR A 521 30.02 -43.39 -13.90
CA THR A 521 30.44 -44.49 -13.06
C THR A 521 31.58 -44.07 -12.12
N LYS A 522 31.88 -44.91 -11.11
CA LYS A 522 32.99 -44.62 -10.18
C LYS A 522 34.34 -44.49 -10.88
N GLU A 523 34.59 -45.34 -11.89
CA GLU A 523 35.81 -45.32 -12.70
C GLU A 523 35.91 -44.04 -13.54
N GLU A 524 34.83 -43.65 -14.17
CA GLU A 524 34.76 -42.42 -14.97
C GLU A 524 34.93 -41.17 -14.10
N ARG A 525 34.39 -41.16 -12.88
CA ARG A 525 34.62 -40.10 -11.89
C ARG A 525 36.09 -39.92 -11.56
N ILE A 526 36.81 -41.02 -11.30
CA ILE A 526 38.24 -40.97 -11.02
C ILE A 526 39.01 -40.38 -12.19
N GLU A 527 38.70 -40.79 -13.43
CA GLU A 527 39.38 -40.26 -14.63
C GLU A 527 39.10 -38.76 -14.82
N GLU A 528 37.84 -38.31 -14.61
CA GLU A 528 37.48 -36.89 -14.75
C GLU A 528 38.18 -36.03 -13.66
N ILE A 529 38.23 -36.51 -12.42
CA ILE A 529 38.93 -35.85 -11.33
C ILE A 529 40.46 -35.83 -11.60
N ALA A 530 41.00 -36.93 -12.12
CA ALA A 530 42.43 -36.99 -12.51
C ALA A 530 42.76 -35.99 -13.64
N LYS A 531 41.87 -35.82 -14.61
CA LYS A 531 41.99 -34.80 -15.66
C LYS A 531 41.99 -33.38 -15.08
N MET A 532 41.11 -33.10 -14.13
CA MET A 532 41.09 -31.80 -13.44
C MET A 532 42.34 -31.50 -12.62
N LEU A 533 42.97 -32.52 -12.04
CA LEU A 533 44.19 -32.40 -11.25
C LEU A 533 45.44 -32.24 -12.12
N ALA A 534 45.50 -32.91 -13.27
CA ALA A 534 46.69 -32.98 -14.12
C ALA A 534 46.67 -32.04 -15.36
N GLY A 535 45.50 -31.51 -15.74
CA GLY A 535 45.28 -30.87 -17.01
C GLY A 535 45.30 -31.86 -18.19
N ASP A 536 45.82 -31.48 -19.35
CA ASP A 536 45.72 -32.24 -20.61
C ASP A 536 46.41 -33.63 -20.59
N LYS A 537 47.36 -33.84 -19.70
CA LYS A 537 48.11 -35.14 -19.60
C LYS A 537 47.84 -35.82 -18.26
N ILE A 538 46.95 -36.77 -18.23
CA ILE A 538 46.66 -37.56 -17.06
C ILE A 538 47.89 -38.45 -16.72
N THR A 539 48.44 -38.28 -15.51
CA THR A 539 49.53 -39.10 -14.97
C THR A 539 49.03 -40.16 -13.99
N ASP A 540 49.76 -41.24 -13.77
CA ASP A 540 49.41 -42.24 -12.76
C ASP A 540 49.37 -41.67 -11.35
N ALA A 541 50.17 -40.62 -11.06
CA ALA A 541 50.15 -39.92 -9.80
C ALA A 541 48.80 -39.18 -9.62
N ALA A 542 48.30 -38.52 -10.69
CA ALA A 542 47.00 -37.84 -10.65
C ALA A 542 45.84 -38.81 -10.51
N ARG A 543 45.88 -39.98 -11.15
CA ARG A 543 44.87 -41.05 -10.95
C ARG A 543 44.86 -41.57 -9.52
N ASN A 544 46.02 -41.84 -8.94
CA ASN A 544 46.15 -42.27 -7.57
C ASN A 544 45.60 -41.21 -6.59
N GLN A 545 45.90 -39.96 -6.81
CA GLN A 545 45.40 -38.85 -6.01
C GLN A 545 43.87 -38.70 -6.15
N ALA A 546 43.31 -38.81 -7.38
CA ALA A 546 41.89 -38.79 -7.63
C ALA A 546 41.17 -39.95 -6.91
N LYS A 547 41.75 -41.15 -6.97
CA LYS A 547 41.26 -42.35 -6.28
C LYS A 547 41.20 -42.13 -4.75
N GLU A 548 42.29 -41.61 -4.16
CA GLU A 548 42.33 -41.26 -2.75
C GLU A 548 41.26 -40.26 -2.34
N LEU A 549 41.02 -39.24 -3.18
CA LEU A 549 40.00 -38.23 -2.92
C LEU A 549 38.59 -38.84 -2.93
N VAL A 550 38.28 -39.71 -3.90
CA VAL A 550 36.99 -40.42 -4.00
C VAL A 550 36.78 -41.48 -2.90
N GLU A 551 37.86 -42.09 -2.41
CA GLU A 551 37.77 -43.13 -1.34
C GLU A 551 37.72 -42.49 0.06
N LYS A 552 38.20 -41.25 0.24
CA LYS A 552 38.16 -40.51 1.51
C LYS A 552 36.90 -39.65 1.67
N GLY A 553 36.18 -39.37 0.61
CA GLY A 553 34.89 -38.66 0.58
C GLY A 553 33.76 -39.65 0.79
#